data_4884e2f590cb37bf1573a4c882e55a1e
#
_entry.id   4884e2f590cb37bf1573a4c882e55a1e
#
_cell.length_a   1.000
_cell.length_b   1.000
_cell.length_c   1.000
_cell.angle_alpha   90.00
_cell.angle_beta   90.00
_cell.angle_gamma   90.00
#
_symmetry.space_group_name_H-M   'P 1'
#
loop_
_entity.id
_entity.type
_entity.pdbx_description
1 polymer ?
#
loop_
_entity_poly.entity_id
_entity_poly.type
_entity_poly.pdbx_seq_one_letter_code
_entity_poly.pdbx_strand_id
1 'polypeptide(L)'
;SWNNDYMKNVRKQMLNGEKPASCLKCYAEEDAGHMSKRFWETEYWARRVDLKEIIEETSVEGEIPPKIRYLDLRLGSKCNLKCIMCSPHDSSLWVPDWIKLHPSIENESLKETMQWGSKGQIDGASYNWHKKNDKFWEQLYEQIPHMKQLYFAGGEATIIEEHYTLLEEVVKAGYAKGIELRYNSNGVEMPQRLFDLWDEFKNVRFHYSVDSIGEMNDYIRFPSKWDHTVKMFHLLDNTGPNVEVTVACAVQALNIYYLPDFVKWKLEQKFKKINLWPLGAGMINYHFVYHPPHLNVKVLPNWFKEMTHAKFDKFIEWLEANWELCTVGERGKDVTYDTWREAAYGVKRLRGMLSFSESGDWSRERMPEFIEYINKMDGIRDTNFRDVFPEMAPLLDWTPDDGDDWDGEFDDRLLRELEDDGFHVNADELDRDKE
;
A
#
# COMPACT_ATOMS: atom_id res chain seq x y z
N SER A 1 25.79 5.98 13.50
CA SER A 1 26.38 4.72 13.94
C SER A 1 25.43 3.94 14.83
N TRP A 2 25.56 2.62 14.89
CA TRP A 2 24.72 1.71 15.67
C TRP A 2 24.73 2.04 17.18
N ASN A 3 25.88 2.41 17.69
CA ASN A 3 26.12 2.81 19.07
C ASN A 3 26.46 4.31 19.19
N ASN A 4 25.70 5.19 18.53
CA ASN A 4 25.81 6.61 18.82
C ASN A 4 25.18 6.94 20.18
N ASP A 5 25.51 8.11 20.74
CA ASP A 5 25.12 8.48 22.11
C ASP A 5 23.58 8.54 22.28
N TYR A 6 22.85 8.97 21.24
CA TYR A 6 21.40 8.97 21.26
C TYR A 6 20.83 7.56 21.40
N MET A 7 21.28 6.61 20.55
CA MET A 7 20.78 5.23 20.57
C MET A 7 21.19 4.48 21.85
N LYS A 8 22.40 4.74 22.37
CA LYS A 8 22.84 4.21 23.66
C LYS A 8 21.95 4.72 24.79
N ASN A 9 21.66 6.02 24.81
CA ASN A 9 20.80 6.62 25.83
C ASN A 9 19.38 6.06 25.79
N VAL A 10 18.79 5.90 24.59
CA VAL A 10 17.46 5.30 24.44
C VAL A 10 17.42 3.87 25.02
N ARG A 11 18.42 3.02 24.67
CA ARG A 11 18.48 1.64 25.19
C ARG A 11 18.67 1.63 26.73
N LYS A 12 19.51 2.49 27.25
CA LYS A 12 19.75 2.63 28.69
C LYS A 12 18.46 3.01 29.44
N GLN A 13 17.71 4.00 28.93
CA GLN A 13 16.43 4.38 29.50
C GLN A 13 15.45 3.18 29.48
N MET A 14 15.34 2.47 28.34
CA MET A 14 14.47 1.30 28.24
C MET A 14 14.86 0.17 29.20
N LEU A 15 16.16 -0.11 29.38
CA LEU A 15 16.64 -1.10 30.34
C LEU A 15 16.29 -0.74 31.79
N ASN A 16 16.28 0.56 32.10
CA ASN A 16 15.89 1.09 33.42
C ASN A 16 14.37 1.19 33.61
N GLY A 17 13.55 0.79 32.62
CA GLY A 17 12.10 0.93 32.69
C GLY A 17 11.60 2.36 32.48
N GLU A 18 12.45 3.26 32.01
CA GLU A 18 12.08 4.63 31.68
C GLU A 18 11.38 4.71 30.32
N LYS A 19 10.58 5.75 30.11
CA LYS A 19 9.90 6.05 28.84
C LYS A 19 10.71 7.06 28.01
N PRO A 20 11.49 6.64 26.98
CA PRO A 20 12.24 7.57 26.14
C PRO A 20 11.33 8.58 25.43
N ALA A 21 11.79 9.83 25.29
CA ALA A 21 11.01 10.90 24.64
C ALA A 21 10.61 10.55 23.21
N SER A 22 11.44 9.83 22.47
CA SER A 22 11.14 9.35 21.11
C SER A 22 10.00 8.32 21.04
N CYS A 23 9.60 7.74 22.17
CA CYS A 23 8.58 6.71 22.28
C CYS A 23 7.25 7.25 22.87
N LEU A 24 7.17 8.53 23.23
CA LEU A 24 6.01 9.11 23.93
C LEU A 24 4.68 8.93 23.17
N LYS A 25 4.71 9.00 21.82
CA LYS A 25 3.51 8.75 21.01
C LYS A 25 2.95 7.35 21.26
N CYS A 26 3.80 6.33 21.21
CA CYS A 26 3.38 4.94 21.45
C CYS A 26 2.88 4.74 22.88
N TYR A 27 3.51 5.36 23.87
CA TYR A 27 3.05 5.27 25.25
C TYR A 27 1.70 5.98 25.46
N ALA A 28 1.48 7.13 24.81
CA ALA A 28 0.19 7.81 24.87
C ALA A 28 -0.94 6.97 24.25
N GLU A 29 -0.65 6.27 23.13
CA GLU A 29 -1.58 5.33 22.52
C GLU A 29 -1.91 4.16 23.48
N GLU A 30 -0.90 3.61 24.17
CA GLU A 30 -1.04 2.53 25.13
C GLU A 30 -1.80 2.98 26.39
N ASP A 31 -1.50 4.15 26.92
CA ASP A 31 -2.18 4.74 28.08
C ASP A 31 -3.68 5.02 27.75
N ALA A 32 -4.01 5.26 26.48
CA ALA A 32 -5.39 5.38 25.98
C ALA A 32 -6.06 4.02 25.66
N GLY A 33 -5.41 2.90 25.94
CA GLY A 33 -5.95 1.55 25.70
C GLY A 33 -5.80 1.04 24.26
N HIS A 34 -4.99 1.70 23.43
CA HIS A 34 -4.69 1.25 22.06
C HIS A 34 -3.40 0.44 21.99
N MET A 35 -3.36 -0.52 21.07
CA MET A 35 -2.14 -1.25 20.79
C MET A 35 -1.24 -0.43 19.88
N SER A 36 -0.17 0.12 20.45
CA SER A 36 0.80 0.93 19.72
C SER A 36 1.65 0.12 18.72
N LYS A 37 2.33 0.81 17.79
CA LYS A 37 3.31 0.17 16.92
C LYS A 37 4.44 -0.49 17.73
N ARG A 38 4.87 0.12 18.84
CA ARG A 38 5.90 -0.44 19.74
C ARG A 38 5.46 -1.80 20.28
N PHE A 39 4.21 -1.92 20.72
CA PHE A 39 3.66 -3.18 21.22
C PHE A 39 3.65 -4.26 20.14
N TRP A 40 3.10 -3.95 18.95
CA TRP A 40 3.05 -4.87 17.81
C TRP A 40 4.43 -5.36 17.37
N GLU A 41 5.39 -4.46 17.26
CA GLU A 41 6.76 -4.81 16.87
C GLU A 41 7.45 -5.67 17.95
N THR A 42 7.23 -5.38 19.23
CA THR A 42 7.78 -6.20 20.30
C THR A 42 7.24 -7.63 20.25
N GLU A 43 5.92 -7.81 20.11
CA GLU A 43 5.28 -9.12 19.96
C GLU A 43 5.75 -9.85 18.70
N TYR A 44 5.87 -9.12 17.61
CA TYR A 44 6.33 -9.66 16.33
C TYR A 44 7.77 -10.20 16.44
N TRP A 45 8.66 -9.42 17.06
CA TRP A 45 10.06 -9.78 17.16
C TRP A 45 10.35 -10.79 18.27
N ALA A 46 9.59 -10.79 19.36
CA ALA A 46 9.69 -11.79 20.43
C ALA A 46 9.53 -13.24 19.94
N ARG A 47 8.78 -13.43 18.83
CA ARG A 47 8.61 -14.75 18.19
C ARG A 47 9.73 -15.14 17.24
N ARG A 48 10.67 -14.24 16.94
CA ARG A 48 11.72 -14.40 15.93
C ARG A 48 13.13 -14.36 16.49
N VAL A 49 13.30 -13.68 17.58
CA VAL A 49 14.58 -13.50 18.27
C VAL A 49 14.39 -13.68 19.77
N ASP A 50 15.43 -14.13 20.44
CA ASP A 50 15.44 -14.16 21.91
C ASP A 50 15.71 -12.74 22.42
N LEU A 51 14.65 -12.08 22.92
CA LEU A 51 14.76 -10.73 23.48
C LEU A 51 15.60 -10.71 24.76
N LYS A 52 15.63 -11.83 25.52
CA LYS A 52 16.44 -11.94 26.73
C LYS A 52 17.91 -11.92 26.37
N GLU A 53 18.34 -12.68 25.35
CA GLU A 53 19.70 -12.64 24.82
C GLU A 53 20.11 -11.20 24.42
N ILE A 54 19.22 -10.47 23.73
CA ILE A 54 19.49 -9.08 23.30
C ILE A 54 19.67 -8.15 24.50
N ILE A 55 18.86 -8.33 25.55
CA ILE A 55 18.98 -7.55 26.79
C ILE A 55 20.30 -7.85 27.48
N GLU A 56 20.68 -9.13 27.59
CA GLU A 56 21.92 -9.58 28.21
C GLU A 56 23.17 -9.11 27.41
N GLU A 57 23.08 -9.04 26.08
CA GLU A 57 24.15 -8.51 25.22
C GLU A 57 24.30 -6.98 25.31
N THR A 58 23.30 -6.28 25.85
CA THR A 58 23.34 -4.81 25.95
C THR A 58 24.08 -4.39 27.19
N SER A 59 25.15 -3.62 27.03
CA SER A 59 25.94 -3.12 28.17
C SER A 59 25.18 -2.12 29.03
N VAL A 60 25.66 -1.86 30.24
CA VAL A 60 25.09 -0.83 31.14
C VAL A 60 25.14 0.58 30.53
N GLU A 61 26.03 0.82 29.58
CA GLU A 61 26.12 2.06 28.81
C GLU A 61 25.19 2.08 27.60
N GLY A 62 24.40 1.00 27.37
CA GLY A 62 23.48 0.87 26.23
C GLY A 62 24.15 0.49 24.91
N GLU A 63 25.38 -0.03 24.95
CA GLU A 63 26.04 -0.56 23.76
C GLU A 63 25.56 -1.97 23.44
N ILE A 64 25.44 -2.28 22.17
CA ILE A 64 25.01 -3.59 21.67
C ILE A 64 25.87 -4.00 20.47
N PRO A 65 26.19 -5.29 20.31
CA PRO A 65 26.87 -5.78 19.11
C PRO A 65 26.06 -5.44 17.84
N PRO A 66 26.71 -5.00 16.76
CA PRO A 66 26.04 -4.61 15.51
C PRO A 66 25.58 -5.86 14.74
N LYS A 67 24.47 -6.47 15.16
CA LYS A 67 23.84 -7.61 14.50
C LYS A 67 22.57 -7.15 13.79
N ILE A 68 22.56 -7.14 12.47
CA ILE A 68 21.39 -6.77 11.66
C ILE A 68 20.45 -7.98 11.58
N ARG A 69 19.31 -7.89 12.27
CA ARG A 69 18.27 -8.95 12.25
C ARG A 69 17.17 -8.68 11.23
N TYR A 70 16.90 -7.43 10.97
CA TYR A 70 15.94 -6.94 9.99
C TYR A 70 16.59 -5.89 9.10
N LEU A 71 16.41 -6.03 7.80
CA LEU A 71 16.89 -5.06 6.83
C LEU A 71 15.74 -4.67 5.88
N ASP A 72 15.37 -3.40 5.88
CA ASP A 72 14.56 -2.76 4.84
C ASP A 72 15.52 -2.24 3.77
N LEU A 73 15.53 -2.90 2.62
CA LEU A 73 16.48 -2.62 1.56
C LEU A 73 15.76 -2.04 0.33
N ARG A 74 16.09 -0.79 0.01
CA ARG A 74 15.57 -0.07 -1.15
C ARG A 74 16.69 0.14 -2.16
N LEU A 75 16.67 -0.67 -3.22
CA LEU A 75 17.71 -0.69 -4.25
C LEU A 75 17.45 0.39 -5.33
N GLY A 76 17.32 1.64 -4.90
CA GLY A 76 17.13 2.78 -5.80
C GLY A 76 15.70 2.89 -6.36
N SER A 77 15.56 3.66 -7.43
CA SER A 77 14.25 3.97 -8.06
C SER A 77 14.03 3.29 -9.41
N LYS A 78 14.85 2.30 -9.79
CA LYS A 78 14.58 1.53 -11.00
C LYS A 78 13.25 0.80 -10.87
N CYS A 79 12.29 1.12 -11.73
CA CYS A 79 10.96 0.52 -11.77
C CYS A 79 10.51 0.35 -13.21
N ASN A 80 9.61 -0.58 -13.48
CA ASN A 80 8.98 -0.80 -14.79
C ASN A 80 7.57 -0.19 -14.87
N LEU A 81 7.11 0.50 -13.81
CA LEU A 81 5.88 1.29 -13.79
C LEU A 81 6.17 2.74 -13.36
N LYS A 82 5.24 3.64 -13.70
CA LYS A 82 5.21 5.04 -13.26
C LYS A 82 3.80 5.37 -12.74
N CYS A 83 3.43 4.69 -11.64
CA CYS A 83 2.13 4.83 -11.00
C CYS A 83 1.82 6.29 -10.68
N ILE A 84 0.54 6.68 -10.78
CA ILE A 84 0.14 8.10 -10.70
C ILE A 84 0.48 8.75 -9.34
N MET A 85 0.50 7.94 -8.26
CA MET A 85 0.87 8.42 -6.93
C MET A 85 2.39 8.44 -6.67
N CYS A 86 3.19 7.88 -7.57
CA CYS A 86 4.64 7.86 -7.43
C CYS A 86 5.28 9.13 -7.98
N SER A 87 6.56 9.28 -7.69
CA SER A 87 7.41 10.35 -8.17
C SER A 87 8.70 9.77 -8.76
N PRO A 88 9.55 10.58 -9.36
CA PRO A 88 10.88 10.15 -9.77
C PRO A 88 11.75 9.57 -8.65
N HIS A 89 11.47 9.87 -7.39
CA HIS A 89 12.12 9.22 -6.25
C HIS A 89 11.77 7.73 -6.13
N ASP A 90 10.54 7.38 -6.54
CA ASP A 90 10.00 6.02 -6.45
C ASP A 90 10.21 5.23 -7.74
N SER A 91 10.15 5.92 -8.89
CA SER A 91 10.34 5.31 -10.20
C SER A 91 11.11 6.20 -11.17
N SER A 92 12.22 5.69 -11.67
CA SER A 92 13.02 6.38 -12.68
C SER A 92 12.28 6.58 -14.02
N LEU A 93 11.23 5.80 -14.29
CA LEU A 93 10.39 6.00 -15.48
C LEU A 93 9.56 7.30 -15.41
N TRP A 94 9.39 7.88 -14.22
CA TRP A 94 8.72 9.16 -14.06
C TRP A 94 9.51 10.35 -14.61
N VAL A 95 10.83 10.23 -14.70
CA VAL A 95 11.70 11.35 -15.07
C VAL A 95 11.26 12.05 -16.36
N PRO A 96 11.00 11.36 -17.48
CA PRO A 96 10.54 12.03 -18.71
C PRO A 96 9.18 12.72 -18.58
N ASP A 97 8.22 12.10 -17.84
CA ASP A 97 6.91 12.71 -17.60
C ASP A 97 7.04 13.93 -16.70
N TRP A 98 7.86 13.84 -15.66
CA TRP A 98 8.09 14.93 -14.70
C TRP A 98 8.69 16.17 -15.34
N ILE A 99 9.67 16.00 -16.23
CA ILE A 99 10.29 17.10 -16.98
C ILE A 99 9.26 17.85 -17.83
N LYS A 100 8.24 17.16 -18.34
CA LYS A 100 7.14 17.76 -19.09
C LYS A 100 6.08 18.37 -18.17
N LEU A 101 5.72 17.68 -17.09
CA LEU A 101 4.64 18.02 -16.19
C LEU A 101 4.97 19.24 -15.35
N HIS A 102 6.09 19.24 -14.63
CA HIS A 102 6.41 20.26 -13.63
C HIS A 102 6.42 21.71 -14.20
N PRO A 103 7.01 22.00 -15.39
CA PRO A 103 6.95 23.33 -15.99
C PRO A 103 5.55 23.74 -16.48
N SER A 104 4.66 22.79 -16.71
CA SER A 104 3.31 23.04 -17.24
C SER A 104 2.28 23.32 -16.15
N ILE A 105 2.62 23.07 -14.89
CA ILE A 105 1.72 23.29 -13.74
C ILE A 105 1.56 24.80 -13.52
N GLU A 106 0.32 25.24 -13.41
CA GLU A 106 -0.08 26.62 -13.17
C GLU A 106 -0.42 26.89 -11.70
N ASN A 107 -0.99 25.89 -11.02
CA ASN A 107 -1.31 25.96 -9.59
C ASN A 107 -0.01 25.94 -8.76
N GLU A 108 0.27 27.04 -8.06
CA GLU A 108 1.53 27.19 -7.30
C GLU A 108 1.65 26.17 -6.15
N SER A 109 0.54 25.83 -5.47
CA SER A 109 0.55 24.84 -4.40
C SER A 109 0.85 23.43 -4.92
N LEU A 110 0.24 23.04 -6.05
CA LEU A 110 0.57 21.80 -6.74
C LEU A 110 2.03 21.77 -7.17
N LYS A 111 2.52 22.86 -7.75
CA LYS A 111 3.90 22.98 -8.19
C LYS A 111 4.89 22.86 -7.04
N GLU A 112 4.56 23.48 -5.89
CA GLU A 112 5.35 23.35 -4.67
C GLU A 112 5.35 21.92 -4.13
N THR A 113 4.19 21.28 -4.09
CA THR A 113 4.03 19.87 -3.69
C THR A 113 4.86 18.93 -4.59
N MET A 114 4.95 19.25 -5.88
CA MET A 114 5.68 18.47 -6.86
C MET A 114 7.15 18.86 -7.00
N GLN A 115 7.65 19.77 -6.17
CA GLN A 115 9.07 20.11 -6.15
C GLN A 115 9.92 18.89 -5.80
N TRP A 116 11.05 18.82 -6.46
CA TRP A 116 11.92 17.70 -6.37
C TRP A 116 13.35 18.12 -5.98
N GLY A 117 13.69 17.82 -4.73
CA GLY A 117 14.95 18.25 -4.12
C GLY A 117 15.02 19.77 -3.90
N SER A 118 15.95 20.21 -3.08
CA SER A 118 16.13 21.62 -2.69
C SER A 118 16.45 22.60 -3.84
N LYS A 119 16.57 22.09 -5.07
CA LYS A 119 16.91 22.89 -6.27
C LYS A 119 16.16 22.46 -7.54
N GLY A 120 15.10 21.65 -7.42
CA GLY A 120 14.37 21.15 -8.59
C GLY A 120 15.21 20.25 -9.51
N GLN A 121 16.30 19.68 -9.01
CA GLN A 121 17.21 18.83 -9.79
C GLN A 121 17.08 17.38 -9.37
N ILE A 122 17.03 16.52 -10.39
CA ILE A 122 17.10 15.07 -10.24
C ILE A 122 18.52 14.69 -9.82
N ASP A 123 18.72 14.26 -8.59
CA ASP A 123 19.98 13.66 -8.19
C ASP A 123 20.04 12.19 -8.63
N GLY A 124 20.47 11.97 -9.88
CA GLY A 124 20.62 10.62 -10.44
C GLY A 124 21.65 9.74 -9.70
N ALA A 125 22.53 10.34 -8.90
CA ALA A 125 23.56 9.59 -8.17
C ALA A 125 22.98 8.79 -7.00
N SER A 126 21.96 9.30 -6.32
CA SER A 126 21.29 8.63 -5.20
C SER A 126 20.48 7.41 -5.63
N TYR A 127 20.04 7.34 -6.89
CA TYR A 127 19.22 6.22 -7.40
C TYR A 127 19.98 4.96 -7.73
N ASN A 128 21.30 5.04 -7.89
CA ASN A 128 22.15 3.91 -8.25
C ASN A 128 23.24 3.63 -7.19
N TRP A 129 22.99 4.04 -5.95
CA TRP A 129 23.94 3.90 -4.85
C TRP A 129 24.46 2.46 -4.67
N HIS A 130 23.60 1.47 -4.95
CA HIS A 130 23.88 0.04 -4.80
C HIS A 130 24.91 -0.48 -5.81
N LYS A 131 25.01 0.13 -7.02
CA LYS A 131 25.88 -0.35 -8.12
C LYS A 131 27.36 -0.07 -7.92
N LYS A 132 27.72 0.89 -7.08
CA LYS A 132 29.09 1.39 -6.90
C LYS A 132 29.49 1.44 -5.43
N ASN A 133 29.01 0.50 -4.64
CA ASN A 133 29.23 0.51 -3.20
C ASN A 133 29.65 -0.87 -2.70
N ASP A 134 30.80 -1.36 -3.23
CA ASP A 134 31.34 -2.68 -2.88
C ASP A 134 31.50 -2.84 -1.36
N LYS A 135 31.95 -1.80 -0.68
CA LYS A 135 32.09 -1.80 0.78
C LYS A 135 30.76 -2.03 1.52
N PHE A 136 29.64 -1.51 1.00
CA PHE A 136 28.33 -1.78 1.58
C PHE A 136 27.97 -3.26 1.45
N TRP A 137 28.21 -3.84 0.27
CA TRP A 137 27.88 -5.24 0.02
C TRP A 137 28.77 -6.18 0.84
N GLU A 138 30.07 -5.92 0.94
CA GLU A 138 30.99 -6.67 1.79
C GLU A 138 30.50 -6.67 3.24
N GLN A 139 30.21 -5.48 3.81
CA GLN A 139 29.70 -5.35 5.18
C GLN A 139 28.33 -6.01 5.36
N LEU A 140 27.46 -5.98 4.34
CA LEU A 140 26.16 -6.62 4.39
C LEU A 140 26.29 -8.14 4.41
N TYR A 141 27.18 -8.71 3.62
CA TYR A 141 27.42 -10.15 3.59
C TYR A 141 27.96 -10.68 4.92
N GLU A 142 28.77 -9.89 5.64
CA GLU A 142 29.20 -10.22 7.01
C GLU A 142 28.02 -10.33 8.00
N GLN A 143 26.90 -9.66 7.71
CA GLN A 143 25.70 -9.68 8.56
C GLN A 143 24.73 -10.84 8.27
N ILE A 144 24.90 -11.57 7.17
CA ILE A 144 24.01 -12.69 6.77
C ILE A 144 23.72 -13.66 7.92
N PRO A 145 24.71 -14.11 8.75
CA PRO A 145 24.46 -15.05 9.83
C PRO A 145 23.48 -14.56 10.91
N HIS A 146 23.30 -13.24 11.00
CA HIS A 146 22.44 -12.62 12.01
C HIS A 146 21.05 -12.29 11.49
N MET A 147 20.84 -12.29 10.17
CA MET A 147 19.59 -11.89 9.54
C MET A 147 18.45 -12.85 9.86
N LYS A 148 17.28 -12.30 10.08
CA LYS A 148 15.99 -13.02 10.25
C LYS A 148 14.96 -12.62 9.21
N GLN A 149 15.03 -11.39 8.71
CA GLN A 149 14.12 -10.89 7.71
C GLN A 149 14.80 -9.88 6.79
N LEU A 150 14.58 -10.07 5.49
CA LEU A 150 14.92 -9.12 4.43
C LEU A 150 13.61 -8.57 3.84
N TYR A 151 13.46 -7.26 3.82
CA TYR A 151 12.33 -6.57 3.23
C TYR A 151 12.77 -5.74 2.04
N PHE A 152 12.15 -5.96 0.90
CA PHE A 152 12.43 -5.28 -0.35
C PHE A 152 11.26 -4.38 -0.73
N ALA A 153 11.54 -3.09 -0.90
CA ALA A 153 10.60 -2.07 -1.33
C ALA A 153 11.34 -0.96 -2.11
N GLY A 154 10.59 -0.02 -2.67
CA GLY A 154 11.15 1.10 -3.44
C GLY A 154 11.58 0.68 -4.84
N GLY A 155 11.24 1.45 -5.88
CA GLY A 155 11.35 1.02 -7.25
C GLY A 155 10.65 -0.34 -7.48
N GLU A 156 11.32 -1.24 -8.19
CA GLU A 156 10.87 -2.64 -8.30
C GLU A 156 12.07 -3.59 -8.11
N ALA A 157 12.11 -4.28 -6.98
CA ALA A 157 13.24 -5.13 -6.62
C ALA A 157 13.42 -6.31 -7.59
N THR A 158 12.34 -6.84 -8.14
CA THR A 158 12.36 -8.02 -9.02
C THR A 158 13.06 -7.79 -10.37
N ILE A 159 13.36 -6.54 -10.72
CA ILE A 159 14.10 -6.19 -11.94
C ILE A 159 15.54 -5.69 -11.66
N ILE A 160 16.02 -5.84 -10.43
CA ILE A 160 17.34 -5.37 -10.00
C ILE A 160 18.26 -6.56 -9.76
N GLU A 161 19.39 -6.62 -10.47
CA GLU A 161 20.31 -7.76 -10.39
C GLU A 161 20.94 -7.93 -9.01
N GLU A 162 21.25 -6.83 -8.34
CA GLU A 162 21.85 -6.87 -6.99
C GLU A 162 20.89 -7.49 -5.94
N HIS A 163 19.59 -7.45 -6.18
CA HIS A 163 18.61 -8.18 -5.38
C HIS A 163 18.83 -9.70 -5.49
N TYR A 164 18.98 -10.22 -6.72
CA TYR A 164 19.23 -11.65 -6.95
C TYR A 164 20.58 -12.07 -6.40
N THR A 165 21.61 -11.27 -6.62
CA THR A 165 22.95 -11.52 -6.10
C THR A 165 22.94 -11.66 -4.58
N LEU A 166 22.22 -10.78 -3.87
CA LEU A 166 22.08 -10.88 -2.41
C LEU A 166 21.41 -12.19 -1.98
N LEU A 167 20.29 -12.56 -2.64
CA LEU A 167 19.60 -13.80 -2.30
C LEU A 167 20.47 -15.03 -2.55
N GLU A 168 21.20 -15.05 -3.65
CA GLU A 168 22.14 -16.14 -3.98
C GLU A 168 23.29 -16.24 -2.97
N GLU A 169 23.86 -15.13 -2.54
CA GLU A 169 24.89 -15.13 -1.48
C GLU A 169 24.33 -15.62 -0.14
N VAL A 170 23.08 -15.28 0.21
CA VAL A 170 22.40 -15.81 1.40
C VAL A 170 22.20 -17.32 1.32
N VAL A 171 21.78 -17.85 0.15
CA VAL A 171 21.64 -19.28 -0.10
C VAL A 171 22.98 -19.98 -0.01
N LYS A 172 23.99 -19.48 -0.70
CA LYS A 172 25.35 -20.00 -0.70
C LYS A 172 26.00 -20.05 0.68
N ALA A 173 25.71 -19.04 1.52
CA ALA A 173 26.17 -18.98 2.90
C ALA A 173 25.41 -19.98 3.82
N GLY A 174 24.34 -20.62 3.37
CA GLY A 174 23.59 -21.65 4.10
C GLY A 174 22.59 -21.11 5.13
N TYR A 175 22.25 -19.84 5.09
CA TYR A 175 21.34 -19.19 6.08
C TYR A 175 19.91 -19.00 5.60
N ALA A 176 19.62 -19.21 4.32
CA ALA A 176 18.31 -18.92 3.70
C ALA A 176 17.11 -19.54 4.43
N LYS A 177 17.22 -20.81 4.88
CA LYS A 177 16.17 -21.50 5.64
C LYS A 177 15.82 -20.86 6.99
N GLY A 178 16.67 -19.94 7.50
CA GLY A 178 16.41 -19.17 8.72
C GLY A 178 15.83 -17.77 8.47
N ILE A 179 15.76 -17.32 7.23
CA ILE A 179 15.43 -15.95 6.83
C ILE A 179 14.07 -15.90 6.15
N GLU A 180 13.25 -14.94 6.57
CA GLU A 180 11.99 -14.57 5.93
C GLU A 180 12.24 -13.47 4.89
N LEU A 181 11.69 -13.62 3.70
CA LEU A 181 11.65 -12.56 2.70
C LEU A 181 10.31 -11.83 2.74
N ARG A 182 10.34 -10.52 2.55
CA ARG A 182 9.14 -9.70 2.42
C ARG A 182 9.30 -8.74 1.25
N TYR A 183 8.23 -8.62 0.46
CA TYR A 183 8.20 -7.76 -0.72
C TYR A 183 7.00 -6.83 -0.71
N ASN A 184 7.20 -5.59 -1.16
CA ASN A 184 6.18 -4.80 -1.80
C ASN A 184 6.58 -4.69 -3.28
N SER A 185 5.80 -5.29 -4.17
CA SER A 185 6.15 -5.42 -5.58
C SER A 185 4.92 -5.21 -6.46
N ASN A 186 5.15 -4.65 -7.63
CA ASN A 186 4.12 -4.53 -8.66
C ASN A 186 3.89 -5.86 -9.41
N GLY A 187 4.77 -6.84 -9.26
CA GLY A 187 4.64 -8.19 -9.82
C GLY A 187 4.64 -8.26 -11.34
N VAL A 188 5.04 -7.21 -12.06
CA VAL A 188 5.02 -7.19 -13.54
C VAL A 188 6.06 -8.14 -14.11
N GLU A 189 7.23 -8.21 -13.51
CA GLU A 189 8.29 -9.13 -13.94
C GLU A 189 8.63 -10.08 -12.80
N MET A 190 8.28 -11.36 -13.01
CA MET A 190 8.51 -12.43 -12.03
C MET A 190 9.16 -13.64 -12.74
N PRO A 191 10.49 -13.59 -12.94
CA PRO A 191 11.22 -14.64 -13.63
C PRO A 191 11.30 -15.92 -12.78
N GLN A 192 11.43 -17.09 -13.42
CA GLN A 192 11.54 -18.39 -12.74
C GLN A 192 12.65 -18.40 -11.68
N ARG A 193 13.79 -17.76 -11.95
CA ARG A 193 14.91 -17.59 -10.98
C ARG A 193 14.42 -17.06 -9.62
N LEU A 194 13.42 -16.18 -9.59
CA LEU A 194 12.87 -15.65 -8.35
C LEU A 194 12.17 -16.74 -7.54
N PHE A 195 11.33 -17.54 -8.18
CA PHE A 195 10.61 -18.65 -7.53
C PHE A 195 11.58 -19.73 -7.04
N ASP A 196 12.57 -20.07 -7.85
CA ASP A 196 13.62 -21.04 -7.48
C ASP A 196 14.38 -20.58 -6.22
N LEU A 197 14.69 -19.28 -6.12
CA LEU A 197 15.30 -18.72 -4.92
C LEU A 197 14.34 -18.70 -3.73
N TRP A 198 13.06 -18.37 -3.93
CA TRP A 198 12.09 -18.36 -2.84
C TRP A 198 11.93 -19.72 -2.16
N ASP A 199 12.07 -20.81 -2.90
CA ASP A 199 12.00 -22.16 -2.36
C ASP A 199 13.14 -22.46 -1.37
N GLU A 200 14.26 -21.73 -1.45
CA GLU A 200 15.39 -21.88 -0.53
C GLU A 200 15.18 -21.14 0.80
N PHE A 201 14.25 -20.19 0.88
CA PHE A 201 14.05 -19.39 2.08
C PHE A 201 13.02 -19.99 3.04
N LYS A 202 13.02 -19.50 4.29
CA LYS A 202 12.10 -19.97 5.33
C LYS A 202 10.65 -19.76 4.94
N ASN A 203 10.31 -18.54 4.57
CA ASN A 203 9.03 -18.14 4.00
C ASN A 203 9.18 -16.81 3.25
N VAL A 204 8.25 -16.55 2.37
CA VAL A 204 8.16 -15.34 1.57
C VAL A 204 6.80 -14.70 1.79
N ARG A 205 6.77 -13.41 2.10
CA ARG A 205 5.56 -12.58 2.14
C ARG A 205 5.59 -11.61 0.99
N PHE A 206 4.73 -11.84 0.04
CA PHE A 206 4.63 -11.03 -1.16
C PHE A 206 3.37 -10.16 -1.11
N HIS A 207 3.57 -8.85 -0.97
CA HIS A 207 2.51 -7.86 -1.07
C HIS A 207 2.41 -7.41 -2.52
N TYR A 208 1.44 -7.98 -3.23
CA TYR A 208 1.18 -7.68 -4.63
C TYR A 208 0.43 -6.37 -4.75
N SER A 209 1.06 -5.40 -5.39
CA SER A 209 0.55 -4.03 -5.48
C SER A 209 -0.45 -3.89 -6.62
N VAL A 210 -1.74 -3.85 -6.31
CA VAL A 210 -2.85 -3.64 -7.25
C VAL A 210 -3.84 -2.68 -6.63
N ASP A 211 -4.30 -1.67 -7.37
CA ASP A 211 -5.09 -0.56 -6.82
C ASP A 211 -6.54 -0.53 -7.30
N SER A 212 -6.87 -1.22 -8.39
CA SER A 212 -8.23 -1.29 -8.96
C SER A 212 -8.34 -2.46 -9.93
N ILE A 213 -9.39 -2.49 -10.74
CA ILE A 213 -9.63 -3.47 -11.81
C ILE A 213 -9.58 -2.81 -13.20
N GLY A 214 -9.35 -3.64 -14.23
CA GLY A 214 -9.43 -3.21 -15.62
C GLY A 214 -8.55 -2.02 -15.96
N GLU A 215 -9.08 -1.18 -16.81
CA GLU A 215 -8.41 0.03 -17.28
C GLU A 215 -8.13 1.04 -16.16
N MET A 216 -8.92 1.03 -15.06
CA MET A 216 -8.66 1.85 -13.89
C MET A 216 -7.33 1.51 -13.23
N ASN A 217 -7.02 0.21 -13.10
CA ASN A 217 -5.71 -0.21 -12.59
C ASN A 217 -4.59 0.19 -13.56
N ASP A 218 -4.82 0.05 -14.86
CA ASP A 218 -3.84 0.41 -15.89
C ASP A 218 -3.56 1.91 -15.92
N TYR A 219 -4.59 2.73 -15.69
CA TYR A 219 -4.45 4.18 -15.54
C TYR A 219 -3.63 4.55 -14.30
N ILE A 220 -3.99 3.99 -13.13
CA ILE A 220 -3.33 4.28 -11.86
C ILE A 220 -1.88 3.77 -11.88
N ARG A 221 -1.65 2.57 -12.40
CA ARG A 221 -0.34 1.89 -12.41
C ARG A 221 0.32 1.87 -13.79
N PHE A 222 0.18 2.96 -14.51
CA PHE A 222 0.70 3.09 -15.88
C PHE A 222 2.19 2.69 -16.00
N PRO A 223 2.59 1.96 -17.04
CA PRO A 223 1.82 1.41 -18.16
C PRO A 223 1.44 -0.07 -17.96
N SER A 224 0.93 -0.45 -16.79
CA SER A 224 0.46 -1.82 -16.56
C SER A 224 -0.61 -2.24 -17.58
N LYS A 225 -0.85 -3.54 -17.65
CA LYS A 225 -1.92 -4.13 -18.47
C LYS A 225 -2.69 -5.13 -17.63
N TRP A 226 -4.01 -4.89 -17.50
CA TRP A 226 -4.88 -5.67 -16.63
C TRP A 226 -4.83 -7.17 -16.91
N ASP A 227 -4.83 -7.58 -18.18
CA ASP A 227 -4.71 -8.98 -18.55
C ASP A 227 -3.42 -9.64 -18.02
N HIS A 228 -2.34 -8.86 -17.98
CA HIS A 228 -1.08 -9.34 -17.39
C HIS A 228 -1.17 -9.39 -15.88
N THR A 229 -1.79 -8.38 -15.24
CA THR A 229 -2.04 -8.34 -13.81
C THR A 229 -2.84 -9.58 -13.37
N VAL A 230 -3.89 -9.94 -14.09
CA VAL A 230 -4.70 -11.15 -13.83
C VAL A 230 -3.86 -12.44 -13.95
N LYS A 231 -3.01 -12.53 -14.98
CA LYS A 231 -2.09 -13.68 -15.12
C LYS A 231 -1.16 -13.81 -13.93
N MET A 232 -0.68 -12.69 -13.40
CA MET A 232 0.20 -12.69 -12.22
C MET A 232 -0.57 -13.08 -10.95
N PHE A 233 -1.85 -12.70 -10.80
CA PHE A 233 -2.70 -13.22 -9.73
C PHE A 233 -2.73 -14.76 -9.75
N HIS A 234 -3.01 -15.37 -10.89
CA HIS A 234 -3.05 -16.82 -11.02
C HIS A 234 -1.68 -17.48 -10.78
N LEU A 235 -0.61 -16.87 -11.25
CA LEU A 235 0.75 -17.36 -11.00
C LEU A 235 1.07 -17.39 -9.51
N LEU A 236 0.79 -16.26 -8.82
CA LEU A 236 1.04 -16.09 -7.40
C LEU A 236 0.15 -17.01 -6.53
N ASP A 237 -1.10 -17.24 -6.93
CA ASP A 237 -2.01 -18.16 -6.23
C ASP A 237 -1.54 -19.61 -6.25
N ASN A 238 -0.70 -19.98 -7.23
CA ASN A 238 -0.15 -21.31 -7.41
C ASN A 238 1.31 -21.49 -6.94
N THR A 239 1.86 -20.51 -6.23
CA THR A 239 3.21 -20.61 -5.64
C THR A 239 3.30 -21.66 -4.52
N GLY A 240 4.53 -22.03 -4.11
CA GLY A 240 4.79 -23.00 -3.05
C GLY A 240 4.17 -22.65 -1.68
N PRO A 241 4.08 -23.62 -0.76
CA PRO A 241 3.43 -23.43 0.53
C PRO A 241 4.15 -22.45 1.45
N ASN A 242 5.43 -22.17 1.22
CA ASN A 242 6.22 -21.18 1.96
C ASN A 242 6.00 -19.74 1.48
N VAL A 243 5.18 -19.52 0.45
CA VAL A 243 4.87 -18.18 -0.08
C VAL A 243 3.49 -17.76 0.37
N GLU A 244 3.41 -16.64 1.09
CA GLU A 244 2.16 -15.95 1.42
C GLU A 244 1.99 -14.75 0.49
N VAL A 245 0.83 -14.62 -0.13
CA VAL A 245 0.51 -13.51 -1.02
C VAL A 245 -0.66 -12.71 -0.48
N THR A 246 -0.49 -11.40 -0.43
CA THR A 246 -1.57 -10.46 -0.09
C THR A 246 -1.64 -9.36 -1.14
N VAL A 247 -2.83 -8.86 -1.41
CA VAL A 247 -3.00 -7.67 -2.25
C VAL A 247 -2.73 -6.44 -1.40
N ALA A 248 -1.82 -5.59 -1.85
CA ALA A 248 -1.56 -4.29 -1.26
C ALA A 248 -2.13 -3.19 -2.17
N CYS A 249 -3.00 -2.35 -1.62
CA CYS A 249 -3.68 -1.29 -2.34
C CYS A 249 -3.32 0.08 -1.74
N ALA A 250 -2.90 1.00 -2.60
CA ALA A 250 -2.71 2.39 -2.26
C ALA A 250 -4.03 3.15 -2.46
N VAL A 251 -4.82 3.26 -1.37
CA VAL A 251 -6.14 3.90 -1.41
C VAL A 251 -6.00 5.40 -1.56
N GLN A 252 -6.61 5.93 -2.61
CA GLN A 252 -6.52 7.32 -3.03
C GLN A 252 -7.83 7.80 -3.66
N ALA A 253 -7.90 9.06 -4.00
CA ALA A 253 -9.10 9.66 -4.60
C ALA A 253 -9.60 8.89 -5.83
N LEU A 254 -8.69 8.38 -6.69
CA LEU A 254 -9.06 7.69 -7.92
C LEU A 254 -9.67 6.31 -7.73
N ASN A 255 -9.46 5.65 -6.59
CA ASN A 255 -9.89 4.26 -6.46
C ASN A 255 -10.82 3.97 -5.29
N ILE A 256 -11.00 4.88 -4.33
CA ILE A 256 -11.85 4.58 -3.17
C ILE A 256 -13.26 4.18 -3.57
N TYR A 257 -13.86 4.85 -4.54
CA TYR A 257 -15.21 4.53 -5.06
C TYR A 257 -15.27 3.14 -5.70
N TYR A 258 -14.20 2.68 -6.35
CA TYR A 258 -14.12 1.41 -7.08
C TYR A 258 -13.57 0.25 -6.27
N LEU A 259 -13.22 0.47 -5.00
CA LEU A 259 -12.73 -0.61 -4.13
C LEU A 259 -13.74 -1.73 -3.91
N PRO A 260 -15.05 -1.47 -3.75
CA PRO A 260 -16.05 -2.52 -3.70
C PRO A 260 -15.99 -3.47 -4.90
N ASP A 261 -15.89 -2.92 -6.11
CA ASP A 261 -15.84 -3.71 -7.36
C ASP A 261 -14.56 -4.55 -7.41
N PHE A 262 -13.44 -3.96 -7.03
CA PHE A 262 -12.16 -4.67 -6.99
C PHE A 262 -12.17 -5.82 -5.97
N VAL A 263 -12.68 -5.60 -4.77
CA VAL A 263 -12.76 -6.65 -3.75
C VAL A 263 -13.74 -7.74 -4.17
N LYS A 264 -14.90 -7.37 -4.72
CA LYS A 264 -15.89 -8.31 -5.26
C LYS A 264 -15.28 -9.19 -6.34
N TRP A 265 -14.67 -8.56 -7.37
CA TRP A 265 -13.98 -9.29 -8.43
C TRP A 265 -12.96 -10.28 -7.87
N LYS A 266 -12.10 -9.84 -6.94
CA LYS A 266 -11.07 -10.67 -6.34
C LYS A 266 -11.65 -11.88 -5.60
N LEU A 267 -12.74 -11.69 -4.84
CA LEU A 267 -13.41 -12.78 -4.12
C LEU A 267 -14.05 -13.78 -5.07
N GLU A 268 -14.68 -13.33 -6.15
CA GLU A 268 -15.32 -14.16 -7.17
C GLU A 268 -14.33 -15.02 -7.95
N GLN A 269 -13.05 -14.62 -8.05
CA GLN A 269 -11.98 -15.45 -8.62
C GLN A 269 -11.71 -16.73 -7.78
N LYS A 270 -12.13 -16.77 -6.51
CA LYS A 270 -11.95 -17.90 -5.58
C LYS A 270 -10.48 -18.35 -5.46
N PHE A 271 -9.57 -17.39 -5.45
CA PHE A 271 -8.15 -17.66 -5.21
C PHE A 271 -7.96 -18.43 -3.91
N LYS A 272 -7.13 -19.48 -3.94
CA LYS A 272 -6.92 -20.38 -2.80
C LYS A 272 -5.98 -19.79 -1.76
N LYS A 273 -5.00 -19.01 -2.21
CA LYS A 273 -3.95 -18.43 -1.39
C LYS A 273 -4.20 -16.93 -1.12
N ILE A 274 -4.54 -16.17 -2.15
CA ILE A 274 -4.61 -14.70 -2.10
C ILE A 274 -5.84 -14.22 -1.32
N ASN A 275 -6.93 -14.99 -1.29
CA ASN A 275 -8.15 -14.60 -0.58
C ASN A 275 -8.07 -14.76 0.94
N LEU A 276 -7.04 -15.42 1.44
CA LEU A 276 -7.02 -15.98 2.79
C LEU A 276 -6.26 -15.20 3.82
N TRP A 277 -6.08 -13.93 3.71
CA TRP A 277 -5.36 -13.26 4.78
C TRP A 277 -6.16 -12.25 5.57
N PRO A 278 -5.83 -12.13 6.87
CA PRO A 278 -6.02 -13.15 7.90
C PRO A 278 -7.45 -13.13 8.33
N LEU A 279 -8.01 -14.29 8.68
CA LEU A 279 -9.34 -14.46 9.28
C LEU A 279 -10.41 -13.47 8.76
N GLY A 280 -11.06 -13.87 7.68
CA GLY A 280 -12.20 -13.13 7.12
C GLY A 280 -11.82 -11.91 6.29
N ALA A 281 -10.53 -11.76 6.00
CA ALA A 281 -10.16 -10.64 5.19
C ALA A 281 -10.11 -10.96 3.73
N GLY A 282 -10.45 -11.91 3.12
CA GLY A 282 -10.40 -12.08 1.64
C GLY A 282 -10.29 -10.76 0.83
N MET A 283 -10.15 -9.68 1.60
CA MET A 283 -10.07 -8.30 1.22
C MET A 283 -8.66 -7.90 0.83
N ILE A 284 -8.40 -6.65 0.76
CA ILE A 284 -7.12 -6.05 0.44
C ILE A 284 -6.42 -5.53 1.69
N ASN A 285 -5.10 -5.57 1.70
CA ASN A 285 -4.29 -4.81 2.65
C ASN A 285 -4.09 -3.41 2.08
N TYR A 286 -4.66 -2.39 2.73
CA TYR A 286 -4.65 -1.04 2.19
C TYR A 286 -3.81 -0.07 3.03
N HIS A 287 -3.28 0.93 2.34
CA HIS A 287 -2.64 2.09 2.92
C HIS A 287 -3.15 3.34 2.20
N PHE A 288 -3.47 4.39 2.94
CA PHE A 288 -3.88 5.65 2.32
C PHE A 288 -2.70 6.38 1.69
N VAL A 289 -2.95 6.98 0.54
CA VAL A 289 -2.02 7.92 -0.08
C VAL A 289 -2.12 9.26 0.65
N TYR A 290 -1.06 9.60 1.37
CA TYR A 290 -0.91 10.92 2.02
C TYR A 290 -0.14 11.89 1.15
N HIS A 291 0.78 11.38 0.35
CA HIS A 291 1.57 12.14 -0.61
C HIS A 291 1.56 11.44 -1.97
N PRO A 292 1.28 12.16 -3.05
CA PRO A 292 0.97 13.60 -3.08
C PRO A 292 -0.43 13.89 -2.51
N PRO A 293 -0.63 15.03 -1.79
CA PRO A 293 -1.87 15.32 -1.05
C PRO A 293 -3.09 15.51 -1.95
N HIS A 294 -2.93 15.98 -3.18
CA HIS A 294 -4.01 16.09 -4.15
C HIS A 294 -4.60 14.75 -4.62
N LEU A 295 -3.97 13.64 -4.28
CA LEU A 295 -4.53 12.29 -4.50
C LEU A 295 -5.10 11.66 -3.22
N ASN A 296 -5.06 12.35 -2.08
CA ASN A 296 -5.66 11.83 -0.85
C ASN A 296 -7.20 11.78 -0.97
N VAL A 297 -7.82 10.78 -0.38
CA VAL A 297 -9.29 10.59 -0.41
C VAL A 297 -10.08 11.77 0.17
N LYS A 298 -9.46 12.59 1.02
CA LYS A 298 -10.10 13.78 1.62
C LYS A 298 -10.32 14.93 0.64
N VAL A 299 -9.71 14.87 -0.55
CA VAL A 299 -9.92 15.90 -1.60
C VAL A 299 -11.28 15.76 -2.28
N LEU A 300 -11.91 14.62 -2.19
CA LEU A 300 -13.22 14.38 -2.80
C LEU A 300 -14.29 15.25 -2.14
N PRO A 301 -15.18 15.88 -2.91
CA PRO A 301 -16.29 16.67 -2.38
C PRO A 301 -17.31 15.78 -1.66
N ASN A 302 -18.13 16.38 -0.79
CA ASN A 302 -19.03 15.64 0.09
C ASN A 302 -20.04 14.79 -0.68
N TRP A 303 -20.65 15.34 -1.73
CA TRP A 303 -21.58 14.57 -2.58
C TRP A 303 -20.97 13.28 -3.14
N PHE A 304 -19.68 13.31 -3.54
CA PHE A 304 -19.01 12.11 -4.06
C PHE A 304 -18.63 11.14 -2.92
N LYS A 305 -18.32 11.66 -1.73
CA LYS A 305 -18.16 10.82 -0.53
C LYS A 305 -19.46 10.09 -0.19
N GLU A 306 -20.60 10.77 -0.25
CA GLU A 306 -21.94 10.16 -0.03
C GLU A 306 -22.24 9.06 -1.04
N MET A 307 -21.98 9.27 -2.34
CA MET A 307 -22.07 8.22 -3.36
C MET A 307 -21.16 7.02 -3.02
N THR A 308 -19.95 7.30 -2.58
CA THR A 308 -19.00 6.27 -2.16
C THR A 308 -19.55 5.47 -0.98
N HIS A 309 -20.14 6.13 0.02
CA HIS A 309 -20.77 5.49 1.18
C HIS A 309 -21.90 4.56 0.74
N ALA A 310 -22.83 5.05 -0.09
CA ALA A 310 -23.95 4.25 -0.58
C ALA A 310 -23.47 2.99 -1.33
N LYS A 311 -22.43 3.10 -2.14
CA LYS A 311 -21.82 1.95 -2.84
C LYS A 311 -21.17 0.96 -1.86
N PHE A 312 -20.47 1.45 -0.83
CA PHE A 312 -19.88 0.58 0.20
C PHE A 312 -20.93 -0.14 1.03
N ASP A 313 -22.03 0.51 1.39
CA ASP A 313 -23.10 -0.13 2.17
C ASP A 313 -23.72 -1.29 1.39
N LYS A 314 -24.04 -1.11 0.13
CA LYS A 314 -24.50 -2.20 -0.76
C LYS A 314 -23.47 -3.32 -0.89
N PHE A 315 -22.21 -2.96 -1.03
CA PHE A 315 -21.14 -3.95 -1.08
C PHE A 315 -21.02 -4.74 0.23
N ILE A 316 -21.19 -4.09 1.38
CA ILE A 316 -21.15 -4.75 2.69
C ILE A 316 -22.31 -5.73 2.82
N GLU A 317 -23.52 -5.36 2.39
CA GLU A 317 -24.69 -6.26 2.33
C GLU A 317 -24.42 -7.48 1.43
N TRP A 318 -23.88 -7.23 0.25
CA TRP A 318 -23.47 -8.31 -0.66
C TRP A 318 -22.40 -9.21 -0.02
N LEU A 319 -21.41 -8.62 0.64
CA LEU A 319 -20.30 -9.33 1.29
C LEU A 319 -20.81 -10.22 2.44
N GLU A 320 -21.75 -9.73 3.26
CA GLU A 320 -22.38 -10.50 4.31
C GLU A 320 -23.20 -11.68 3.76
N ALA A 321 -23.90 -11.47 2.65
CA ALA A 321 -24.65 -12.53 1.97
C ALA A 321 -23.75 -13.56 1.26
N ASN A 322 -22.49 -13.22 0.97
CA ASN A 322 -21.52 -14.07 0.25
C ASN A 322 -20.23 -14.30 1.06
N TRP A 323 -20.32 -14.24 2.39
CA TRP A 323 -19.16 -14.30 3.30
C TRP A 323 -18.27 -15.54 3.08
N GLU A 324 -18.84 -16.66 2.62
CA GLU A 324 -18.09 -17.88 2.34
C GLU A 324 -16.98 -17.67 1.29
N LEU A 325 -17.14 -16.70 0.38
CA LEU A 325 -16.08 -16.34 -0.56
C LEU A 325 -14.82 -15.84 0.14
N CYS A 326 -14.94 -15.31 1.37
CA CYS A 326 -13.81 -14.89 2.19
C CYS A 326 -13.08 -16.06 2.85
N THR A 327 -13.65 -17.27 2.82
CA THR A 327 -13.12 -18.46 3.51
C THR A 327 -12.64 -19.53 2.56
N VAL A 328 -12.51 -19.23 1.28
CA VAL A 328 -11.99 -20.15 0.27
C VAL A 328 -10.53 -20.55 0.61
N GLY A 329 -10.22 -21.84 0.56
CA GLY A 329 -8.89 -22.41 0.76
C GLY A 329 -8.70 -23.04 2.15
N GLU A 330 -7.52 -23.63 2.35
CA GLU A 330 -7.23 -24.45 3.55
C GLU A 330 -7.36 -23.69 4.88
N ARG A 331 -7.00 -22.42 4.90
CA ARG A 331 -7.04 -21.61 6.13
C ARG A 331 -8.46 -21.16 6.51
N GLY A 332 -9.40 -21.21 5.57
CA GLY A 332 -10.80 -20.82 5.78
C GLY A 332 -11.73 -21.97 6.16
N LYS A 333 -11.25 -23.21 6.08
CA LYS A 333 -12.02 -24.46 6.25
C LYS A 333 -12.92 -24.50 7.49
N ASP A 334 -12.42 -23.99 8.61
CA ASP A 334 -13.06 -24.07 9.92
C ASP A 334 -13.67 -22.73 10.37
N VAL A 335 -13.71 -21.74 9.48
CA VAL A 335 -14.27 -20.41 9.77
C VAL A 335 -15.79 -20.47 9.64
N THR A 336 -16.49 -20.16 10.73
CA THR A 336 -17.95 -20.00 10.74
C THR A 336 -18.34 -18.55 10.45
N TYR A 337 -19.60 -18.31 10.09
CA TYR A 337 -20.11 -16.95 9.91
C TYR A 337 -19.89 -16.07 11.14
N ASP A 338 -20.18 -16.58 12.32
CA ASP A 338 -20.01 -15.83 13.57
C ASP A 338 -18.53 -15.48 13.79
N THR A 339 -17.62 -16.43 13.60
CA THR A 339 -16.17 -16.18 13.68
C THR A 339 -15.71 -15.16 12.65
N TRP A 340 -16.22 -15.26 11.40
CA TRP A 340 -15.91 -14.31 10.33
C TRP A 340 -16.44 -12.91 10.68
N ARG A 341 -17.68 -12.82 11.16
CA ARG A 341 -18.34 -11.57 11.52
C ARG A 341 -17.70 -10.90 12.73
N GLU A 342 -17.34 -11.65 13.76
CA GLU A 342 -16.66 -11.14 14.95
C GLU A 342 -15.21 -10.74 14.64
N ALA A 343 -14.51 -11.55 13.87
CA ALA A 343 -13.22 -11.18 13.32
C ALA A 343 -13.31 -9.96 12.43
N ALA A 344 -14.54 -9.53 12.06
CA ALA A 344 -15.07 -8.45 11.18
C ALA A 344 -14.05 -7.35 10.79
N TYR A 345 -12.81 -7.78 10.77
CA TYR A 345 -11.67 -6.94 10.42
C TYR A 345 -11.89 -6.39 9.01
N GLY A 346 -12.57 -7.20 8.17
CA GLY A 346 -12.94 -6.81 6.84
C GLY A 346 -13.94 -5.66 6.77
N VAL A 347 -15.15 -5.87 7.28
CA VAL A 347 -16.22 -4.86 7.26
C VAL A 347 -15.84 -3.64 8.08
N LYS A 348 -15.25 -3.83 9.27
CA LYS A 348 -14.75 -2.74 10.10
C LYS A 348 -13.67 -1.91 9.40
N ARG A 349 -12.81 -2.56 8.61
CA ARG A 349 -11.80 -1.84 7.83
C ARG A 349 -12.41 -1.04 6.67
N LEU A 350 -13.40 -1.58 5.99
CA LEU A 350 -14.13 -0.85 4.94
C LEU A 350 -14.77 0.41 5.51
N ARG A 351 -15.52 0.28 6.61
CA ARG A 351 -16.09 1.44 7.31
C ARG A 351 -15.03 2.43 7.80
N GLY A 352 -13.89 1.93 8.25
CA GLY A 352 -12.75 2.77 8.63
C GLY A 352 -12.15 3.57 7.47
N MET A 353 -12.23 3.08 6.22
CA MET A 353 -11.83 3.85 5.04
C MET A 353 -12.74 5.05 4.82
N LEU A 354 -14.05 4.84 4.94
CA LEU A 354 -15.06 5.90 4.81
C LEU A 354 -14.87 6.96 5.90
N SER A 355 -14.79 6.53 7.17
CA SER A 355 -14.54 7.44 8.30
C SER A 355 -13.25 8.25 8.13
N PHE A 356 -12.22 7.67 7.52
CA PHE A 356 -11.00 8.43 7.23
C PHE A 356 -11.23 9.47 6.14
N SER A 357 -11.99 9.18 5.09
CA SER A 357 -12.31 10.15 4.04
C SER A 357 -13.09 11.35 4.57
N GLU A 358 -13.94 11.14 5.57
CA GLU A 358 -14.73 12.15 6.24
C GLU A 358 -13.97 12.95 7.32
N SER A 359 -12.85 12.42 7.82
CA SER A 359 -12.10 13.03 8.94
C SER A 359 -11.42 14.36 8.57
N GLY A 360 -11.73 14.94 7.43
CA GLY A 360 -11.31 16.26 6.96
C GLY A 360 -11.81 16.52 5.55
N ASP A 361 -12.18 17.75 5.31
CA ASP A 361 -12.52 18.23 3.97
C ASP A 361 -11.38 19.07 3.39
N TRP A 362 -10.77 18.55 2.32
CA TRP A 362 -9.72 19.21 1.57
C TRP A 362 -10.18 19.61 0.17
N SER A 363 -11.48 19.47 -0.14
CA SER A 363 -12.01 19.69 -1.48
C SER A 363 -11.72 21.10 -1.98
N ARG A 364 -12.09 22.14 -1.23
CA ARG A 364 -11.87 23.54 -1.63
C ARG A 364 -10.40 23.87 -1.86
N GLU A 365 -9.51 23.27 -1.10
CA GLU A 365 -8.07 23.56 -1.18
C GLU A 365 -7.39 22.74 -2.27
N ARG A 366 -7.76 21.47 -2.43
CA ARG A 366 -6.99 20.47 -3.19
C ARG A 366 -7.66 19.93 -4.45
N MET A 367 -8.99 20.12 -4.63
CA MET A 367 -9.63 19.71 -5.89
C MET A 367 -9.09 20.45 -7.11
N PRO A 368 -8.79 21.75 -7.07
CA PRO A 368 -8.15 22.42 -8.19
C PRO A 368 -6.79 21.79 -8.56
N GLU A 369 -6.02 21.35 -7.55
CA GLU A 369 -4.75 20.65 -7.77
C GLU A 369 -4.97 19.27 -8.41
N PHE A 370 -5.98 18.52 -7.94
CA PHE A 370 -6.36 17.22 -8.49
C PHE A 370 -6.77 17.37 -9.96
N ILE A 371 -7.67 18.31 -10.27
CA ILE A 371 -8.17 18.54 -11.63
C ILE A 371 -7.03 18.90 -12.58
N GLU A 372 -6.17 19.84 -12.18
CA GLU A 372 -5.03 20.23 -13.01
C GLU A 372 -4.08 19.04 -13.23
N TYR A 373 -3.76 18.30 -12.16
CA TYR A 373 -2.88 17.16 -12.23
C TYR A 373 -3.39 16.10 -13.20
N ILE A 374 -4.67 15.71 -13.07
CA ILE A 374 -5.29 14.70 -13.95
C ILE A 374 -5.30 15.17 -15.41
N ASN A 375 -5.75 16.39 -15.69
CA ASN A 375 -5.78 16.92 -17.07
C ASN A 375 -4.38 16.98 -17.71
N LYS A 376 -3.34 17.38 -16.95
CA LYS A 376 -1.96 17.41 -17.46
C LYS A 376 -1.44 15.99 -17.69
N MET A 377 -1.76 15.04 -16.80
CA MET A 377 -1.33 13.65 -16.93
C MET A 377 -1.99 12.96 -18.12
N ASP A 378 -3.26 13.19 -18.37
CA ASP A 378 -3.95 12.68 -19.55
C ASP A 378 -3.25 13.14 -20.84
N GLY A 379 -2.92 14.44 -20.92
CA GLY A 379 -2.19 14.96 -22.07
C GLY A 379 -0.76 14.40 -22.24
N ILE A 380 -0.08 14.04 -21.15
CA ILE A 380 1.29 13.50 -21.19
C ILE A 380 1.30 12.01 -21.55
N ARG A 381 0.29 11.26 -21.08
CA ARG A 381 0.20 9.79 -21.21
C ARG A 381 -0.69 9.32 -22.34
N ASP A 382 -1.37 10.24 -23.03
CA ASP A 382 -2.39 9.92 -24.03
C ASP A 382 -3.48 9.00 -23.43
N THR A 383 -3.99 9.39 -22.27
CA THR A 383 -5.08 8.73 -21.54
C THR A 383 -6.28 9.65 -21.44
N ASN A 384 -7.44 9.10 -21.04
CA ASN A 384 -8.66 9.89 -20.84
C ASN A 384 -9.32 9.46 -19.52
N PHE A 385 -9.21 10.29 -18.51
CA PHE A 385 -9.79 10.05 -17.20
C PHE A 385 -11.30 9.84 -17.26
N ARG A 386 -12.03 10.63 -18.08
CA ARG A 386 -13.49 10.56 -18.17
C ARG A 386 -13.98 9.22 -18.72
N ASP A 387 -13.21 8.62 -19.64
CA ASP A 387 -13.56 7.31 -20.20
C ASP A 387 -13.26 6.17 -19.21
N VAL A 388 -12.15 6.29 -18.46
CA VAL A 388 -11.70 5.27 -17.52
C VAL A 388 -12.48 5.30 -16.20
N PHE A 389 -12.87 6.50 -15.74
CA PHE A 389 -13.55 6.73 -14.47
C PHE A 389 -14.87 7.51 -14.70
N PRO A 390 -15.87 6.92 -15.37
CA PRO A 390 -17.07 7.65 -15.78
C PRO A 390 -17.84 8.26 -14.60
N GLU A 391 -17.94 7.59 -13.45
CA GLU A 391 -18.64 8.12 -12.29
C GLU A 391 -17.89 9.28 -11.62
N MET A 392 -16.58 9.37 -11.85
CA MET A 392 -15.75 10.49 -11.37
C MET A 392 -15.61 11.61 -12.41
N ALA A 393 -16.10 11.43 -13.63
CA ALA A 393 -15.98 12.43 -14.70
C ALA A 393 -16.46 13.84 -14.29
N PRO A 394 -17.58 13.98 -13.52
CA PRO A 394 -18.04 15.28 -13.04
C PRO A 394 -17.07 16.01 -12.13
N LEU A 395 -16.16 15.30 -11.45
CA LEU A 395 -15.16 15.92 -10.58
C LEU A 395 -14.21 16.85 -11.33
N LEU A 396 -13.98 16.62 -12.63
CA LEU A 396 -13.11 17.49 -13.43
C LEU A 396 -13.78 18.85 -13.79
N ASP A 397 -15.08 18.96 -13.60
CA ASP A 397 -15.85 20.18 -13.83
C ASP A 397 -16.19 20.89 -12.51
N TRP A 398 -15.76 20.34 -11.36
CA TRP A 398 -16.02 20.89 -10.04
C TRP A 398 -15.37 22.26 -9.85
N THR A 399 -16.12 23.20 -9.23
CA THR A 399 -15.63 24.52 -8.85
C THR A 399 -15.88 24.80 -7.36
N PRO A 400 -15.10 25.66 -6.69
CA PRO A 400 -15.32 26.02 -5.30
C PRO A 400 -16.66 26.70 -5.01
N ASP A 401 -17.31 27.21 -6.04
CA ASP A 401 -18.62 27.90 -5.94
C ASP A 401 -19.80 26.89 -6.00
N ASP A 402 -19.55 25.65 -6.42
CA ASP A 402 -20.59 24.61 -6.50
C ASP A 402 -21.11 24.21 -5.12
N GLY A 403 -20.46 24.68 -4.03
CA GLY A 403 -20.85 24.41 -2.65
C GLY A 403 -20.73 22.92 -2.29
N ASP A 404 -21.20 22.56 -1.09
CA ASP A 404 -21.42 21.16 -0.71
C ASP A 404 -22.76 20.62 -1.30
N ASP A 405 -23.57 21.51 -1.85
CA ASP A 405 -24.86 21.25 -2.48
C ASP A 405 -24.68 21.16 -4.01
N TRP A 406 -24.33 20.01 -4.51
CA TRP A 406 -24.44 19.75 -5.94
C TRP A 406 -25.91 19.41 -6.24
N ASP A 407 -26.66 20.41 -6.78
CA ASP A 407 -28.06 20.25 -7.28
C ASP A 407 -28.09 19.52 -8.62
N GLY A 408 -26.97 18.97 -9.09
CA GLY A 408 -26.94 18.19 -10.30
C GLY A 408 -27.93 17.02 -10.15
N GLU A 409 -28.99 17.03 -10.96
CA GLU A 409 -29.81 15.84 -11.16
C GLU A 409 -28.82 14.68 -11.41
N PHE A 410 -28.82 13.69 -10.53
CA PHE A 410 -28.17 12.43 -10.81
C PHE A 410 -28.68 12.00 -12.18
N ASP A 411 -27.79 11.94 -13.17
CA ASP A 411 -28.20 11.46 -14.49
C ASP A 411 -28.87 10.12 -14.24
N ASP A 412 -30.18 10.06 -14.50
CA ASP A 412 -31.03 8.84 -14.38
C ASP A 412 -30.39 7.62 -15.07
N ARG A 413 -29.42 7.85 -15.92
CA ARG A 413 -28.62 6.87 -16.58
C ARG A 413 -27.59 6.23 -15.60
N LEU A 414 -26.99 7.02 -14.72
CA LEU A 414 -26.03 6.53 -13.70
C LEU A 414 -26.76 5.69 -12.64
N LEU A 415 -27.97 6.12 -12.24
CA LEU A 415 -28.83 5.35 -11.35
C LEU A 415 -29.29 4.04 -12.01
N ARG A 416 -29.63 4.06 -13.33
CA ARG A 416 -30.02 2.86 -14.09
C ARG A 416 -28.85 1.89 -14.31
N GLU A 417 -27.65 2.38 -14.58
CA GLU A 417 -26.47 1.52 -14.71
C GLU A 417 -26.12 0.83 -13.36
N LEU A 418 -26.33 1.52 -12.23
CA LEU A 418 -26.25 0.90 -10.90
C LEU A 418 -27.36 -0.14 -10.64
N GLU A 419 -28.53 0.03 -11.25
CA GLU A 419 -29.66 -0.92 -11.19
C GLU A 419 -29.43 -2.14 -12.09
N ASP A 420 -28.91 -1.96 -13.31
CA ASP A 420 -28.61 -3.02 -14.28
C ASP A 420 -27.48 -3.96 -13.81
N ASP A 421 -26.53 -3.45 -13.04
CA ASP A 421 -25.49 -4.26 -12.39
C ASP A 421 -26.00 -5.06 -11.16
N GLY A 422 -27.32 -5.07 -10.92
CA GLY A 422 -27.97 -5.78 -9.82
C GLY A 422 -27.92 -5.04 -8.47
N PHE A 423 -27.65 -3.74 -8.51
CA PHE A 423 -27.74 -2.85 -7.37
C PHE A 423 -28.98 -1.96 -7.51
N HIS A 424 -30.04 -2.25 -6.78
CA HIS A 424 -31.20 -1.37 -6.71
C HIS A 424 -30.94 -0.16 -5.80
N VAL A 425 -31.02 1.04 -6.34
CA VAL A 425 -30.96 2.30 -5.58
C VAL A 425 -32.38 2.66 -5.13
N ASN A 426 -32.61 2.75 -3.83
CA ASN A 426 -33.85 3.27 -3.30
C ASN A 426 -33.70 4.77 -3.03
N ALA A 427 -34.13 5.60 -3.96
CA ALA A 427 -34.05 7.06 -3.90
C ALA A 427 -34.75 7.67 -2.65
N ASP A 428 -35.69 6.92 -2.04
CA ASP A 428 -36.45 7.37 -0.88
C ASP A 428 -35.67 7.30 0.46
N GLU A 429 -34.48 6.67 0.49
CA GLU A 429 -33.66 6.61 1.70
C GLU A 429 -32.66 7.76 1.85
N LEU A 430 -32.36 8.46 0.76
CA LEU A 430 -31.45 9.61 0.78
C LEU A 430 -32.07 10.88 1.41
N ASP A 431 -33.40 10.92 1.59
CA ASP A 431 -34.11 12.08 2.13
C ASP A 431 -34.44 12.00 3.64
N ARG A 432 -34.06 10.93 4.35
CA ARG A 432 -34.48 10.70 5.76
C ARG A 432 -33.62 11.36 6.83
N ASP A 433 -32.47 11.91 6.51
CA ASP A 433 -31.58 12.57 7.50
C ASP A 433 -31.68 14.09 7.49
N LYS A 434 -32.76 14.64 6.90
CA LYS A 434 -33.02 16.09 6.89
C LYS A 434 -34.17 16.53 7.82
N GLU A 435 -34.56 15.72 8.86
CA GLU A 435 -35.44 16.15 9.94
C GLU A 435 -34.76 16.14 11.31
#